data_be50dbf7d0c5039bcdfe3257f1d74a7b
#
_entry.id   be50dbf7d0c5039bcdfe3257f1d74a7b
#
_cell.length_a   1.000
_cell.length_b   1.000
_cell.length_c   1.000
_cell.angle_alpha   90.00
_cell.angle_beta   90.00
_cell.angle_gamma   90.00
#
_symmetry.space_group_name_H-M   'P 1'
#
loop_
_entity.id
_entity.type
_entity.pdbx_description
1 polymer ?
#
loop_
_entity_poly.entity_id
_entity_poly.type
_entity_poly.pdbx_seq_one_letter_code
_entity_poly.pdbx_strand_id
1 'polypeptide(L)'
;HRSITPGWVLHNYPSVEFVIKKLRHTPCLAGCAYCNAQLDVHRSLTSLFGYDSFRTYEGEPLQERAAQAAVEGRSLLAIFPTGGGKSLTFQLPALMAGLSVHGLTVVISPLQSLMKDQVDNLAERGITEAVTINGMLDPITRALAIEKVQDGTAALLYISPEMLRSATIERILLARNVVRFV
;
A
#
# COMPACT_ATOMS: atom_id res chain seq x y z
N HIS A 1 -6.49 0.56 16.02
CA HIS A 1 -5.31 0.93 15.24
C HIS A 1 -4.05 0.85 16.10
N ARG A 2 -2.99 0.18 15.62
CA ARG A 2 -1.74 0.05 16.39
C ARG A 2 -1.14 1.42 16.74
N SER A 3 -1.22 2.38 15.84
CA SER A 3 -0.71 3.75 16.02
C SER A 3 -1.47 4.58 17.05
N ILE A 4 -2.72 4.24 17.34
CA ILE A 4 -3.55 4.95 18.35
C ILE A 4 -3.88 4.06 19.55
N THR A 5 -3.52 2.77 19.50
CA THR A 5 -3.71 1.86 20.65
C THR A 5 -2.53 2.01 21.59
N PRO A 6 -2.76 2.36 22.86
CA PRO A 6 -1.69 2.48 23.83
C PRO A 6 -0.87 1.19 23.96
N GLY A 7 0.46 1.33 24.11
CA GLY A 7 1.37 0.18 24.18
C GLY A 7 1.01 -0.84 25.28
N TRP A 8 0.51 -0.36 26.42
CA TRP A 8 0.07 -1.21 27.52
C TRP A 8 -1.14 -2.09 27.16
N VAL A 9 -2.04 -1.60 26.26
CA VAL A 9 -3.17 -2.40 25.75
C VAL A 9 -2.65 -3.53 24.87
N LEU A 10 -1.71 -3.24 23.97
CA LEU A 10 -1.12 -4.26 23.10
C LEU A 10 -0.34 -5.32 23.90
N HIS A 11 0.32 -4.88 24.97
CA HIS A 11 1.07 -5.78 25.85
C HIS A 11 0.16 -6.71 26.65
N ASN A 12 -0.89 -6.16 27.29
CA ASN A 12 -1.78 -6.92 28.17
C ASN A 12 -2.89 -7.68 27.40
N TYR A 13 -3.24 -7.23 26.18
CA TYR A 13 -4.31 -7.79 25.37
C TYR A 13 -3.84 -8.01 23.92
N PRO A 14 -2.93 -8.96 23.65
CA PRO A 14 -2.38 -9.19 22.31
C PRO A 14 -3.45 -9.58 21.28
N SER A 15 -4.59 -10.12 21.71
CA SER A 15 -5.75 -10.39 20.84
C SER A 15 -6.30 -9.15 20.15
N VAL A 16 -6.08 -7.95 20.69
CA VAL A 16 -6.47 -6.68 20.06
C VAL A 16 -5.79 -6.49 18.70
N GLU A 17 -4.54 -6.87 18.55
CA GLU A 17 -3.85 -6.83 17.24
C GLU A 17 -4.52 -7.72 16.21
N PHE A 18 -4.96 -8.91 16.61
CA PHE A 18 -5.67 -9.82 15.72
C PHE A 18 -7.02 -9.23 15.27
N VAL A 19 -7.78 -8.66 16.19
CA VAL A 19 -9.07 -7.99 15.89
C VAL A 19 -8.85 -6.81 14.95
N ILE A 20 -7.87 -5.95 15.24
CA ILE A 20 -7.52 -4.80 14.39
C ILE A 20 -7.13 -5.28 12.98
N LYS A 21 -6.32 -6.31 12.86
CA LYS A 21 -5.91 -6.89 11.58
C LYS A 21 -7.12 -7.40 10.80
N LYS A 22 -8.04 -8.10 11.46
CA LYS A 22 -9.27 -8.61 10.84
C LYS A 22 -10.16 -7.47 10.34
N LEU A 23 -10.35 -6.42 11.13
CA LEU A 23 -11.19 -5.27 10.77
C LEU A 23 -10.64 -4.44 9.59
N ARG A 24 -9.35 -4.56 9.27
CA ARG A 24 -8.75 -3.87 8.10
C ARG A 24 -9.18 -4.45 6.76
N HIS A 25 -9.56 -5.73 6.73
CA HIS A 25 -9.83 -6.49 5.50
C HIS A 25 -11.28 -6.96 5.38
N THR A 26 -12.08 -6.71 6.40
CA THR A 26 -13.49 -7.13 6.44
C THR A 26 -14.37 -6.03 7.03
N PRO A 27 -15.62 -5.90 6.61
CA PRO A 27 -16.58 -5.00 7.25
C PRO A 27 -16.73 -5.30 8.74
N CYS A 28 -16.89 -4.26 9.57
CA CYS A 28 -17.08 -4.40 11.03
C CYS A 28 -18.38 -5.16 11.38
N LEU A 29 -19.40 -4.97 10.54
CA LEU A 29 -20.70 -5.66 10.60
C LEU A 29 -21.15 -5.95 9.17
N ALA A 30 -21.91 -7.02 9.00
CA ALA A 30 -22.56 -7.32 7.72
C ALA A 30 -23.45 -6.14 7.30
N GLY A 31 -23.26 -5.65 6.07
CA GLY A 31 -24.03 -4.52 5.52
C GLY A 31 -23.57 -3.13 6.01
N CYS A 32 -22.48 -3.00 6.74
CA CYS A 32 -21.93 -1.69 7.11
C CYS A 32 -21.57 -0.87 5.87
N ALA A 33 -22.34 0.17 5.55
CA ALA A 33 -22.17 0.99 4.35
C ALA A 33 -20.79 1.67 4.31
N TYR A 34 -20.29 2.14 5.46
CA TYR A 34 -18.95 2.74 5.56
C TYR A 34 -17.85 1.75 5.22
N CYS A 35 -17.84 0.59 5.88
CA CYS A 35 -16.81 -0.43 5.64
C CYS A 35 -16.86 -0.97 4.21
N ASN A 36 -18.05 -1.22 3.68
CA ASN A 36 -18.23 -1.66 2.30
C ASN A 36 -17.67 -0.63 1.31
N ALA A 37 -17.95 0.65 1.52
CA ALA A 37 -17.41 1.72 0.68
C ALA A 37 -15.89 1.84 0.76
N GLN A 38 -15.28 1.60 1.93
CA GLN A 38 -13.82 1.63 2.10
C GLN A 38 -13.10 0.42 1.50
N LEU A 39 -13.79 -0.69 1.32
CA LEU A 39 -13.26 -1.94 0.76
C LEU A 39 -13.63 -2.13 -0.71
N ASP A 40 -14.41 -1.22 -1.29
CA ASP A 40 -14.88 -1.26 -2.67
C ASP A 40 -13.75 -0.83 -3.64
N VAL A 41 -13.22 -1.81 -4.38
CA VAL A 41 -12.13 -1.59 -5.34
C VAL A 41 -12.61 -0.79 -6.56
N HIS A 42 -13.87 -0.93 -7.00
CA HIS A 42 -14.38 -0.19 -8.16
C HIS A 42 -14.55 1.29 -7.83
N ARG A 43 -15.18 1.58 -6.69
CA ARG A 43 -15.31 2.95 -6.21
C ARG A 43 -13.95 3.63 -6.04
N SER A 44 -12.98 2.91 -5.47
CA SER A 44 -11.63 3.41 -5.26
C SER A 44 -10.86 3.58 -6.58
N LEU A 45 -11.08 2.68 -7.55
CA LEU A 45 -10.52 2.79 -8.90
C LEU A 45 -10.96 4.09 -9.58
N THR A 46 -12.26 4.36 -9.57
CA THR A 46 -12.81 5.59 -10.17
C THR A 46 -12.34 6.84 -9.42
N SER A 47 -12.39 6.84 -8.09
CA SER A 47 -12.06 8.03 -7.30
C SER A 47 -10.58 8.38 -7.29
N LEU A 48 -9.67 7.40 -7.30
CA LEU A 48 -8.23 7.61 -7.21
C LEU A 48 -7.54 7.68 -8.57
N PHE A 49 -8.00 6.90 -9.54
CA PHE A 49 -7.34 6.77 -10.84
C PHE A 49 -8.19 7.30 -12.01
N GLY A 50 -9.47 7.60 -11.80
CA GLY A 50 -10.38 8.05 -12.85
C GLY A 50 -10.72 6.98 -13.89
N TYR A 51 -10.55 5.70 -13.55
CA TYR A 51 -10.89 4.60 -14.44
C TYR A 51 -12.27 4.04 -14.12
N ASP A 52 -13.07 3.80 -15.16
CA ASP A 52 -14.43 3.26 -15.02
C ASP A 52 -14.45 1.75 -14.75
N SER A 53 -13.42 1.03 -15.21
CA SER A 53 -13.33 -0.43 -15.09
C SER A 53 -11.91 -0.94 -15.04
N PHE A 54 -11.74 -2.13 -14.47
CA PHE A 54 -10.50 -2.90 -14.56
C PHE A 54 -10.31 -3.50 -15.95
N ARG A 55 -9.07 -3.76 -16.32
CA ARG A 55 -8.76 -4.49 -17.55
C ARG A 55 -9.07 -5.98 -17.39
N THR A 56 -9.62 -6.56 -18.44
CA THR A 56 -9.80 -8.01 -18.57
C THR A 56 -8.72 -8.60 -19.49
N TYR A 57 -8.41 -9.87 -19.30
CA TYR A 57 -7.45 -10.62 -20.09
C TYR A 57 -8.12 -11.89 -20.55
N GLU A 58 -8.27 -12.06 -21.87
CA GLU A 58 -8.98 -13.20 -22.48
C GLU A 58 -10.39 -13.39 -21.87
N GLY A 59 -11.06 -12.28 -21.52
CA GLY A 59 -12.38 -12.31 -20.87
C GLY A 59 -12.36 -12.47 -19.36
N GLU A 60 -11.19 -12.75 -18.75
CA GLU A 60 -11.07 -12.94 -17.29
C GLU A 60 -10.73 -11.62 -16.58
N PRO A 61 -11.38 -11.30 -15.45
CA PRO A 61 -11.16 -10.06 -14.69
C PRO A 61 -9.93 -10.18 -13.75
N LEU A 62 -8.78 -10.57 -14.30
CA LEU A 62 -7.59 -10.89 -13.50
C LEU A 62 -7.06 -9.69 -12.73
N GLN A 63 -7.12 -8.49 -13.30
CA GLN A 63 -6.64 -7.27 -12.63
C GLN A 63 -7.51 -6.94 -11.41
N GLU A 64 -8.83 -7.03 -11.54
CA GLU A 64 -9.79 -6.84 -10.45
C GLU A 64 -9.60 -7.88 -9.36
N ARG A 65 -9.53 -9.17 -9.74
CA ARG A 65 -9.30 -10.28 -8.80
C ARG A 65 -8.02 -10.12 -8.01
N ALA A 66 -6.95 -9.63 -8.64
CA ALA A 66 -5.68 -9.36 -7.97
C ALA A 66 -5.80 -8.18 -6.98
N ALA A 67 -6.44 -7.09 -7.38
CA ALA A 67 -6.67 -5.94 -6.51
C ALA A 67 -7.56 -6.32 -5.30
N GLN A 68 -8.65 -7.05 -5.54
CA GLN A 68 -9.55 -7.53 -4.50
C GLN A 68 -8.85 -8.47 -3.52
N ALA A 69 -8.07 -9.43 -4.01
CA ALA A 69 -7.28 -10.34 -3.17
C ALA A 69 -6.30 -9.57 -2.27
N ALA A 70 -5.69 -8.52 -2.81
CA ALA A 70 -4.80 -7.66 -2.04
C ALA A 70 -5.56 -6.87 -0.96
N VAL A 71 -6.75 -6.31 -1.25
CA VAL A 71 -7.60 -5.65 -0.24
C VAL A 71 -8.00 -6.60 0.88
N GLU A 72 -8.32 -7.85 0.55
CA GLU A 72 -8.65 -8.92 1.52
C GLU A 72 -7.43 -9.42 2.32
N GLY A 73 -6.23 -8.91 2.04
CA GLY A 73 -4.99 -9.31 2.74
C GLY A 73 -4.49 -10.70 2.36
N ARG A 74 -4.90 -11.23 1.21
CA ARG A 74 -4.42 -12.50 0.68
C ARG A 74 -3.09 -12.32 -0.06
N SER A 75 -2.17 -13.27 0.13
CA SER A 75 -0.95 -13.37 -0.68
C SER A 75 -1.30 -13.90 -2.06
N LEU A 76 -0.69 -13.33 -3.10
CA LEU A 76 -0.93 -13.74 -4.48
C LEU A 76 0.33 -13.60 -5.33
N LEU A 77 0.40 -14.38 -6.39
CA LEU A 77 1.34 -14.20 -7.49
C LEU A 77 0.53 -13.73 -8.71
N ALA A 78 0.82 -12.53 -9.22
CA ALA A 78 0.14 -11.94 -10.36
C ALA A 78 1.06 -11.92 -11.58
N ILE A 79 0.69 -12.66 -12.62
CA ILE A 79 1.43 -12.73 -13.88
C ILE A 79 0.57 -12.10 -14.97
N PHE A 80 1.06 -10.99 -15.54
CA PHE A 80 0.41 -10.26 -16.62
C PHE A 80 1.41 -9.98 -17.74
N PRO A 81 0.96 -9.80 -18.99
CA PRO A 81 1.82 -9.36 -20.07
C PRO A 81 2.44 -7.98 -19.79
N THR A 82 3.51 -7.64 -20.51
CA THR A 82 4.12 -6.31 -20.44
C THR A 82 3.07 -5.27 -20.87
N GLY A 83 3.02 -4.13 -20.14
CA GLY A 83 1.96 -3.13 -20.36
C GLY A 83 0.58 -3.51 -19.83
N GLY A 84 0.42 -4.68 -19.24
CA GLY A 84 -0.84 -5.20 -18.70
C GLY A 84 -1.35 -4.54 -17.44
N GLY A 85 -0.86 -3.37 -17.02
CA GLY A 85 -1.38 -2.65 -15.85
C GLY A 85 -1.14 -3.34 -14.51
N LYS A 86 -0.06 -4.11 -14.39
CA LYS A 86 0.36 -4.78 -13.14
C LYS A 86 0.41 -3.83 -11.93
N SER A 87 0.92 -2.62 -12.13
CA SER A 87 1.12 -1.65 -11.05
C SER A 87 -0.19 -1.31 -10.33
N LEU A 88 -1.30 -1.22 -11.04
CA LEU A 88 -2.61 -0.91 -10.47
C LEU A 88 -3.05 -1.96 -9.42
N THR A 89 -2.68 -3.22 -9.60
CA THR A 89 -3.10 -4.33 -8.72
C THR A 89 -2.54 -4.21 -7.29
N PHE A 90 -1.47 -3.46 -7.10
CA PHE A 90 -0.92 -3.19 -5.77
C PHE A 90 -1.00 -1.71 -5.39
N GLN A 91 -0.95 -0.77 -6.34
CA GLN A 91 -1.06 0.66 -6.05
C GLN A 91 -2.43 1.01 -5.50
N LEU A 92 -3.51 0.55 -6.14
CA LEU A 92 -4.87 0.81 -5.68
C LEU A 92 -5.11 0.29 -4.23
N PRO A 93 -4.86 -0.99 -3.92
CA PRO A 93 -5.01 -1.47 -2.54
C PRO A 93 -4.09 -0.78 -1.52
N ALA A 94 -2.91 -0.32 -1.95
CA ALA A 94 -2.01 0.42 -1.09
C ALA A 94 -2.57 1.79 -0.69
N LEU A 95 -3.09 2.55 -1.67
CA LEU A 95 -3.73 3.84 -1.44
C LEU A 95 -5.00 3.69 -0.58
N MET A 96 -5.82 2.68 -0.84
CA MET A 96 -6.99 2.36 -0.01
C MET A 96 -6.59 2.11 1.45
N ALA A 97 -5.53 1.34 1.68
CA ALA A 97 -5.01 1.09 3.03
C ALA A 97 -4.38 2.34 3.66
N GLY A 98 -3.72 3.18 2.87
CA GLY A 98 -3.19 4.48 3.32
C GLY A 98 -4.29 5.38 3.85
N LEU A 99 -5.36 5.54 3.10
CA LEU A 99 -6.51 6.38 3.46
C LEU A 99 -7.30 5.84 4.66
N SER A 100 -7.50 4.53 4.73
CA SER A 100 -8.39 3.93 5.74
C SER A 100 -7.70 3.64 7.08
N VAL A 101 -6.43 3.23 7.04
CA VAL A 101 -5.71 2.74 8.24
C VAL A 101 -4.29 3.27 8.39
N HIS A 102 -3.91 4.30 7.63
CA HIS A 102 -2.54 4.79 7.52
C HIS A 102 -1.53 3.64 7.27
N GLY A 103 -1.97 2.66 6.46
CA GLY A 103 -1.17 1.50 6.13
C GLY A 103 -0.06 1.83 5.15
N LEU A 104 1.11 1.24 5.35
CA LEU A 104 2.24 1.35 4.44
C LEU A 104 2.36 0.06 3.63
N THR A 105 2.36 0.16 2.31
CA THR A 105 2.74 -0.93 1.39
C THR A 105 4.19 -0.72 0.95
N VAL A 106 5.02 -1.72 1.17
CA VAL A 106 6.43 -1.71 0.77
C VAL A 106 6.58 -2.47 -0.55
N VAL A 107 7.05 -1.78 -1.57
CA VAL A 107 7.31 -2.34 -2.90
C VAL A 107 8.82 -2.53 -3.06
N ILE A 108 9.23 -3.77 -3.26
CA ILE A 108 10.65 -4.14 -3.42
C ILE A 108 10.93 -4.35 -4.90
N SER A 109 11.76 -3.51 -5.48
CA SER A 109 12.14 -3.59 -6.89
C SER A 109 13.64 -3.40 -7.05
N PRO A 110 14.32 -4.22 -7.88
CA PRO A 110 15.75 -4.04 -8.16
C PRO A 110 16.01 -2.87 -9.13
N LEU A 111 15.00 -2.37 -9.84
CA LEU A 111 15.16 -1.36 -10.89
C LEU A 111 14.81 0.03 -10.35
N GLN A 112 15.83 0.83 -10.04
CA GLN A 112 15.66 2.16 -9.45
C GLN A 112 14.96 3.14 -10.41
N SER A 113 15.22 3.07 -11.72
CA SER A 113 14.52 3.87 -12.73
C SER A 113 13.02 3.58 -12.71
N LEU A 114 12.65 2.30 -12.67
CA LEU A 114 11.24 1.89 -12.60
C LEU A 114 10.56 2.41 -11.32
N MET A 115 11.26 2.38 -10.17
CA MET A 115 10.71 2.92 -8.93
C MET A 115 10.42 4.42 -9.04
N LYS A 116 11.35 5.17 -9.63
CA LYS A 116 11.19 6.60 -9.87
C LYS A 116 10.01 6.86 -10.82
N ASP A 117 9.96 6.16 -11.95
CA ASP A 117 8.88 6.30 -12.93
C ASP A 117 7.51 5.99 -12.31
N GLN A 118 7.41 5.00 -11.41
CA GLN A 118 6.16 4.69 -10.71
C GLN A 118 5.73 5.82 -9.77
N VAL A 119 6.66 6.43 -9.05
CA VAL A 119 6.37 7.58 -8.16
C VAL A 119 5.99 8.81 -8.97
N ASP A 120 6.74 9.13 -10.01
CA ASP A 120 6.50 10.29 -10.88
C ASP A 120 5.13 10.17 -11.58
N ASN A 121 4.80 9.01 -12.14
CA ASN A 121 3.49 8.74 -12.77
C ASN A 121 2.30 8.88 -11.80
N LEU A 122 2.48 8.55 -10.52
CA LEU A 122 1.46 8.76 -9.50
C LEU A 122 1.35 10.25 -9.15
N ALA A 123 2.48 10.95 -9.01
CA ALA A 123 2.52 12.38 -8.72
C ALA A 123 1.88 13.22 -9.84
N GLU A 124 2.07 12.88 -11.11
CA GLU A 124 1.40 13.50 -12.26
C GLU A 124 -0.12 13.38 -12.22
N ARG A 125 -0.63 12.37 -11.51
CA ARG A 125 -2.07 12.17 -11.27
C ARG A 125 -2.57 12.84 -9.98
N GLY A 126 -1.71 13.60 -9.30
CA GLY A 126 -2.02 14.23 -8.01
C GLY A 126 -1.92 13.29 -6.81
N ILE A 127 -1.41 12.06 -7.00
CA ILE A 127 -1.22 11.07 -5.93
C ILE A 127 0.20 11.24 -5.36
N THR A 128 0.32 11.89 -4.21
CA THR A 128 1.61 12.25 -3.58
C THR A 128 2.02 11.34 -2.43
N GLU A 129 1.24 10.30 -2.17
CA GLU A 129 1.41 9.32 -1.10
C GLU A 129 2.40 8.20 -1.44
N ALA A 130 3.04 8.28 -2.61
CA ALA A 130 4.09 7.36 -3.03
C ALA A 130 5.46 8.01 -2.89
N VAL A 131 6.40 7.28 -2.31
CA VAL A 131 7.80 7.72 -2.18
C VAL A 131 8.76 6.59 -2.55
N THR A 132 9.96 6.96 -2.97
CA THR A 132 11.07 6.00 -3.14
C THR A 132 12.21 6.35 -2.20
N ILE A 133 12.90 5.35 -1.68
CA ILE A 133 14.16 5.51 -0.95
C ILE A 133 15.17 4.57 -1.58
N ASN A 134 16.18 5.14 -2.22
CA ASN A 134 17.27 4.40 -2.85
C ASN A 134 18.63 5.11 -2.65
N GLY A 135 19.70 4.50 -3.08
CA GLY A 135 21.05 5.03 -2.90
C GLY A 135 21.42 6.22 -3.79
N MET A 136 20.59 6.55 -4.81
CA MET A 136 20.88 7.63 -5.77
C MET A 136 20.18 8.94 -5.41
N LEU A 137 19.28 8.93 -4.42
CA LEU A 137 18.62 10.15 -3.97
C LEU A 137 19.60 11.09 -3.30
N ASP A 138 19.49 12.37 -3.62
CA ASP A 138 20.18 13.40 -2.85
C ASP A 138 19.71 13.42 -1.38
N PRO A 139 20.52 13.91 -0.45
CA PRO A 139 20.22 13.85 0.98
C PRO A 139 18.92 14.54 1.37
N ILE A 140 18.54 15.63 0.69
CA ILE A 140 17.34 16.41 1.01
C ILE A 140 16.10 15.62 0.60
N THR A 141 16.04 15.17 -0.65
CA THR A 141 14.93 14.34 -1.17
C THR A 141 14.77 13.07 -0.35
N ARG A 142 15.89 12.44 0.04
CA ARG A 142 15.86 11.26 0.91
C ARG A 142 15.29 11.57 2.29
N ALA A 143 15.67 12.69 2.90
CA ALA A 143 15.15 13.09 4.21
C ALA A 143 13.63 13.35 4.15
N LEU A 144 13.16 14.06 3.13
CA LEU A 144 11.72 14.30 2.90
C LEU A 144 10.93 13.00 2.68
N ALA A 145 11.49 12.04 1.94
CA ALA A 145 10.86 10.74 1.75
C ALA A 145 10.75 9.96 3.07
N ILE A 146 11.81 9.99 3.89
CA ILE A 146 11.82 9.38 5.22
C ILE A 146 10.78 10.03 6.12
N GLU A 147 10.69 11.35 6.14
CA GLU A 147 9.72 12.12 6.92
C GLU A 147 8.30 11.73 6.53
N LYS A 148 7.95 11.74 5.23
CA LYS A 148 6.64 11.28 4.73
C LYS A 148 6.28 9.85 5.15
N VAL A 149 7.26 8.97 5.24
CA VAL A 149 7.02 7.62 5.75
C VAL A 149 6.79 7.65 7.25
N GLN A 150 7.57 8.40 8.01
CA GLN A 150 7.49 8.45 9.48
C GLN A 150 6.20 9.09 9.98
N ASP A 151 5.76 10.17 9.37
CA ASP A 151 4.53 10.90 9.74
C ASP A 151 3.25 10.20 9.28
N GLY A 152 3.36 9.20 8.38
CA GLY A 152 2.24 8.40 7.91
C GLY A 152 1.52 8.93 6.69
N THR A 153 2.04 9.95 6.03
CA THR A 153 1.48 10.48 4.78
C THR A 153 1.80 9.60 3.57
N ALA A 154 2.91 8.83 3.62
CA ALA A 154 3.19 7.84 2.59
C ALA A 154 2.36 6.55 2.77
N ALA A 155 1.68 6.13 1.71
CA ALA A 155 0.97 4.85 1.58
C ALA A 155 1.80 3.79 0.83
N LEU A 156 2.70 4.23 -0.07
CA LEU A 156 3.60 3.39 -0.87
C LEU A 156 5.05 3.81 -0.64
N LEU A 157 5.87 2.83 -0.30
CA LEU A 157 7.32 2.99 -0.20
C LEU A 157 8.02 2.04 -1.16
N TYR A 158 8.67 2.58 -2.19
CA TYR A 158 9.49 1.81 -3.11
C TYR A 158 10.93 1.77 -2.61
N ILE A 159 11.48 0.57 -2.46
CA ILE A 159 12.88 0.35 -2.04
C ILE A 159 13.54 -0.72 -2.89
N SER A 160 14.85 -0.64 -2.99
CA SER A 160 15.64 -1.71 -3.59
C SER A 160 15.92 -2.83 -2.55
N PRO A 161 16.15 -4.08 -3.00
CA PRO A 161 16.37 -5.22 -2.10
C PRO A 161 17.50 -5.00 -1.09
N GLU A 162 18.58 -4.35 -1.49
CA GLU A 162 19.72 -4.02 -0.63
C GLU A 162 19.35 -3.05 0.51
N MET A 163 18.35 -2.21 0.31
CA MET A 163 17.89 -1.26 1.33
C MET A 163 17.21 -1.94 2.52
N LEU A 164 16.74 -3.18 2.37
CA LEU A 164 16.19 -3.96 3.49
C LEU A 164 17.21 -4.24 4.60
N ARG A 165 18.51 -4.17 4.28
CA ARG A 165 19.60 -4.31 5.27
C ARG A 165 19.96 -2.98 5.97
N SER A 166 19.32 -1.88 5.61
CA SER A 166 19.57 -0.57 6.20
C SER A 166 18.89 -0.45 7.56
N ALA A 167 19.65 -0.13 8.61
CA ALA A 167 19.11 0.12 9.94
C ALA A 167 18.06 1.26 9.97
N THR A 168 18.17 2.23 9.06
CA THR A 168 17.17 3.29 8.90
C THR A 168 15.84 2.72 8.39
N ILE A 169 15.89 1.87 7.36
CA ILE A 169 14.69 1.25 6.80
C ILE A 169 14.06 0.30 7.82
N GLU A 170 14.86 -0.54 8.47
CA GLU A 170 14.38 -1.44 9.53
C GLU A 170 13.62 -0.66 10.61
N ARG A 171 14.18 0.43 11.12
CA ARG A 171 13.55 1.28 12.14
C ARG A 171 12.23 1.89 11.66
N ILE A 172 12.18 2.35 10.40
CA ILE A 172 10.96 2.89 9.79
C ILE A 172 9.89 1.80 9.68
N LEU A 173 10.25 0.61 9.19
CA LEU A 173 9.31 -0.49 9.03
C LEU A 173 8.76 -0.98 10.37
N LEU A 174 9.57 -1.00 11.42
CA LEU A 174 9.13 -1.35 12.77
C LEU A 174 8.19 -0.30 13.39
N ALA A 175 8.40 0.98 13.08
CA ALA A 175 7.58 2.08 13.60
C ALA A 175 6.25 2.25 12.84
N ARG A 176 6.14 1.75 11.62
CA ARG A 176 4.98 1.94 10.74
C ARG A 176 4.04 0.74 10.72
N ASN A 177 2.79 1.02 10.39
CA ASN A 177 1.80 -0.01 10.13
C ASN A 177 2.01 -0.60 8.71
N VAL A 178 3.01 -1.47 8.56
CA VAL A 178 3.25 -2.17 7.29
C VAL A 178 2.16 -3.21 7.08
N VAL A 179 1.34 -3.01 6.07
CA VAL A 179 0.19 -3.88 5.76
C VAL A 179 0.48 -4.89 4.65
N ARG A 180 1.49 -4.59 3.80
CA ARG A 180 1.80 -5.44 2.64
C ARG A 180 3.24 -5.25 2.16
N PHE A 181 3.81 -6.34 1.67
CA PHE A 181 5.02 -6.34 0.84
C PHE A 181 4.66 -6.78 -0.60
N VAL A 182 5.28 -6.13 -1.58
CA VAL A 182 5.12 -6.39 -3.02
C VAL A 182 6.49 -6.58 -3.66
#